data_390580f7b5c054133b33362afdb1dc6c
#
_entry.id   390580f7b5c054133b33362afdb1dc6c
#
_cell.length_a   1.000
_cell.length_b   1.000
_cell.length_c   1.000
_cell.angle_alpha   90.00
_cell.angle_beta   90.00
_cell.angle_gamma   90.00
#
_symmetry.space_group_name_H-M   'P 1'
#
loop_
_entity.id
_entity.type
_entity.pdbx_description
1 polymer ?
#
loop_
_entity_poly.entity_id
_entity_poly.type
_entity_poly.pdbx_seq_one_letter_code
_entity_poly.pdbx_strand_id
1 'polypeptide(L)'
;MRKLVYYIATTLDGFIAGPDGADPTGPDGFWPIPADYIEHLVANYPETLPGAARAALSVTAEGTCFDTILEGRRSYEIGLKAGIADAYPHLRHLVFSRTLAESPDPAVEIVATDPAEKVRELKRQDGKDIWLVGGGELAGALYGEIDRLILKVGPLTIGTGIPLFSRTAAFDPRNWELTDHTVLGSGAAFLTYDRPAEPGETASATGR
;
A
#
# COMPACT_ATOMS: atom_id res chain seq x y z
N MET A 1 5.46 9.86 -15.35
CA MET A 1 4.20 9.96 -14.58
C MET A 1 4.33 9.04 -13.38
N ARG A 2 3.91 9.45 -12.18
CA ARG A 2 3.97 8.67 -10.94
C ARG A 2 3.06 7.45 -11.04
N LYS A 3 3.50 6.29 -10.52
CA LYS A 3 2.65 5.10 -10.46
C LYS A 3 1.84 5.09 -9.15
N LEU A 4 0.62 4.55 -9.21
CA LEU A 4 -0.09 4.08 -8.03
C LEU A 4 0.34 2.64 -7.77
N VAL A 5 1.02 2.41 -6.66
CA VAL A 5 1.54 1.11 -6.26
C VAL A 5 0.75 0.56 -5.08
N TYR A 6 0.06 -0.54 -5.27
CA TYR A 6 -0.57 -1.25 -4.17
C TYR A 6 0.50 -2.14 -3.50
N TYR A 7 1.12 -1.58 -2.45
CA TYR A 7 2.16 -2.23 -1.66
C TYR A 7 1.55 -2.73 -0.36
N ILE A 8 1.28 -4.02 -0.26
CA ILE A 8 0.44 -4.61 0.78
C ILE A 8 0.94 -5.99 1.22
N ALA A 9 0.80 -6.31 2.52
CA ALA A 9 0.96 -7.67 3.00
C ALA A 9 -0.32 -8.49 2.73
N THR A 10 -0.16 -9.74 2.31
CA THR A 10 -1.27 -10.66 2.05
C THR A 10 -0.93 -12.07 2.48
N THR A 11 -1.94 -12.82 2.91
CA THR A 11 -1.83 -14.26 3.17
C THR A 11 -1.78 -15.05 1.86
N LEU A 12 -1.41 -16.34 1.91
CA LEU A 12 -1.42 -17.23 0.75
C LEU A 12 -2.82 -17.38 0.12
N ASP A 13 -3.87 -17.23 0.93
CA ASP A 13 -5.27 -17.30 0.51
C ASP A 13 -5.89 -15.91 0.22
N GLY A 14 -5.06 -14.85 0.09
CA GLY A 14 -5.44 -13.57 -0.48
C GLY A 14 -6.14 -12.59 0.45
N PHE A 15 -5.91 -12.69 1.77
CA PHE A 15 -6.45 -11.76 2.76
C PHE A 15 -5.37 -10.79 3.28
N ILE A 16 -5.77 -9.57 3.60
CA ILE A 16 -4.90 -8.51 4.12
C ILE A 16 -5.10 -8.25 5.62
N ALA A 17 -6.20 -8.72 6.19
CA ALA A 17 -6.52 -8.61 7.61
C ALA A 17 -7.56 -9.67 7.99
N GLY A 18 -7.77 -9.89 9.29
CA GLY A 18 -8.88 -10.69 9.81
C GLY A 18 -10.26 -10.06 9.53
N PRO A 19 -11.36 -10.79 9.81
CA PRO A 19 -12.72 -10.32 9.52
C PRO A 19 -13.11 -9.03 10.25
N ASP A 20 -12.52 -8.78 11.42
CA ASP A 20 -12.74 -7.59 12.25
C ASP A 20 -11.96 -6.35 11.78
N GLY A 21 -10.99 -6.53 10.88
CA GLY A 21 -10.12 -5.46 10.39
C GLY A 21 -9.16 -4.89 11.42
N ALA A 22 -8.89 -5.63 12.51
CA ALA A 22 -7.85 -5.26 13.46
C ALA A 22 -6.45 -5.34 12.82
N ASP A 23 -5.47 -4.69 13.45
CA ASP A 23 -4.07 -4.75 13.00
C ASP A 23 -3.56 -6.20 13.10
N PRO A 24 -3.26 -6.86 11.97
CA PRO A 24 -2.83 -8.24 11.98
C PRO A 24 -1.42 -8.42 12.56
N THR A 25 -0.66 -7.34 12.72
CA THR A 25 0.72 -7.31 13.21
C THR A 25 0.85 -6.77 14.64
N GLY A 26 -0.28 -6.32 15.21
CA GLY A 26 -0.34 -5.81 16.58
C GLY A 26 -0.10 -6.87 17.65
N PRO A 27 -0.16 -6.51 18.93
CA PRO A 27 0.11 -7.44 20.05
C PRO A 27 -0.74 -8.71 20.06
N ASP A 28 -2.00 -8.59 19.62
CA ASP A 28 -2.93 -9.72 19.49
C ASP A 28 -3.07 -10.21 18.04
N GLY A 29 -2.18 -9.75 17.17
CA GLY A 29 -2.18 -10.06 15.74
C GLY A 29 -1.74 -11.49 15.45
N PHE A 30 -2.24 -12.02 14.35
CA PHE A 30 -1.93 -13.37 13.89
C PHE A 30 -0.74 -13.42 12.91
N TRP A 31 -0.19 -12.25 12.53
CA TRP A 31 0.86 -12.15 11.51
C TRP A 31 2.23 -11.97 12.13
N PRO A 32 3.08 -13.01 12.15
CA PRO A 32 4.44 -12.88 12.65
C PRO A 32 5.28 -12.00 11.70
N ILE A 33 6.09 -11.14 12.29
CA ILE A 33 7.05 -10.33 11.53
C ILE A 33 8.46 -10.82 11.85
N PRO A 34 9.06 -11.68 11.03
CA PRO A 34 10.41 -12.21 11.26
C PRO A 34 11.48 -11.13 11.00
N ALA A 35 12.68 -11.36 11.56
CA ALA A 35 13.78 -10.40 11.50
C ALA A 35 14.21 -10.08 10.04
N ASP A 36 14.32 -11.11 9.20
CA ASP A 36 14.69 -10.95 7.78
C ASP A 36 13.69 -10.13 6.99
N TYR A 37 12.41 -10.16 7.38
CA TYR A 37 11.38 -9.31 6.79
C TYR A 37 11.61 -7.83 7.13
N ILE A 38 11.91 -7.54 8.42
CA ILE A 38 12.24 -6.16 8.84
C ILE A 38 13.54 -5.69 8.17
N GLU A 39 14.56 -6.51 8.11
CA GLU A 39 15.82 -6.20 7.43
C GLU A 39 15.58 -5.86 5.96
N HIS A 40 14.73 -6.63 5.28
CA HIS A 40 14.36 -6.35 3.88
C HIS A 40 13.63 -5.02 3.73
N LEU A 41 12.69 -4.69 4.65
CA LEU A 41 11.99 -3.39 4.62
C LEU A 41 12.95 -2.23 4.85
N VAL A 42 13.84 -2.34 5.84
CA VAL A 42 14.84 -1.30 6.14
C VAL A 42 15.76 -1.05 4.95
N ALA A 43 16.17 -2.11 4.26
CA ALA A 43 17.09 -2.01 3.13
C ALA A 43 16.45 -1.48 1.84
N ASN A 44 15.19 -1.83 1.55
CA ASN A 44 14.58 -1.60 0.24
C ASN A 44 13.38 -0.63 0.27
N TYR A 45 12.67 -0.54 1.40
CA TYR A 45 11.44 0.24 1.56
C TYR A 45 11.41 0.98 2.91
N PRO A 46 12.49 1.70 3.32
CA PRO A 46 12.57 2.33 4.65
C PRO A 46 11.43 3.32 4.91
N GLU A 47 10.91 3.97 3.87
CA GLU A 47 9.80 4.92 3.95
C GLU A 47 8.46 4.26 4.29
N THR A 48 8.33 2.94 4.14
CA THR A 48 7.10 2.22 4.49
C THR A 48 7.03 1.79 5.95
N LEU A 49 8.07 2.06 6.72
CA LEU A 49 8.08 1.87 8.15
C LEU A 49 7.40 3.05 8.85
N PRO A 50 6.46 2.81 9.78
CA PRO A 50 5.88 3.88 10.61
C PRO A 50 6.98 4.66 11.36
N GLY A 51 6.74 5.94 11.63
CA GLY A 51 7.71 6.83 12.28
C GLY A 51 8.25 6.27 13.61
N ALA A 52 7.40 5.64 14.42
CA ALA A 52 7.80 4.98 15.65
C ALA A 52 8.77 3.81 15.41
N ALA A 53 8.51 2.98 14.38
CA ALA A 53 9.39 1.88 14.00
C ALA A 53 10.73 2.40 13.43
N ARG A 54 10.70 3.46 12.62
CA ARG A 54 11.92 4.13 12.12
C ARG A 54 12.80 4.61 13.27
N ALA A 55 12.18 5.25 14.28
CA ALA A 55 12.90 5.73 15.47
C ALA A 55 13.50 4.55 16.26
N ALA A 56 12.73 3.51 16.54
CA ALA A 56 13.18 2.34 17.28
C ALA A 56 14.33 1.59 16.58
N LEU A 57 14.31 1.53 15.24
CA LEU A 57 15.32 0.86 14.42
C LEU A 57 16.45 1.80 13.98
N SER A 58 16.44 3.07 14.40
CA SER A 58 17.41 4.10 13.99
C SER A 58 17.51 4.26 12.47
N VAL A 59 16.38 4.13 11.76
CA VAL A 59 16.32 4.28 10.29
C VAL A 59 16.26 5.75 9.93
N THR A 60 17.35 6.28 9.38
CA THR A 60 17.47 7.66 8.88
C THR A 60 17.39 7.76 7.35
N ALA A 61 17.48 6.64 6.65
CA ALA A 61 17.45 6.61 5.19
C ALA A 61 16.13 7.20 4.66
N GLU A 62 16.25 8.12 3.71
CA GLU A 62 15.11 8.53 2.90
C GLU A 62 14.77 7.41 1.93
N GLY A 63 13.50 7.01 1.87
CA GLY A 63 13.04 6.04 0.91
C GLY A 63 13.16 6.55 -0.53
N THR A 64 13.30 5.65 -1.47
CA THR A 64 13.43 5.98 -2.89
C THR A 64 12.17 5.70 -3.69
N CYS A 65 11.25 4.88 -3.15
CA CYS A 65 10.08 4.42 -3.88
C CYS A 65 8.87 5.36 -3.74
N PHE A 66 8.58 5.83 -2.52
CA PHE A 66 7.35 6.54 -2.23
C PHE A 66 7.60 7.89 -1.54
N ASP A 67 6.74 8.88 -1.81
CA ASP A 67 6.65 10.15 -1.09
C ASP A 67 5.22 10.48 -0.64
N THR A 68 4.25 9.70 -1.08
CA THR A 68 2.82 9.90 -0.82
C THR A 68 2.19 8.57 -0.43
N ILE A 69 1.38 8.59 0.64
CA ILE A 69 0.65 7.42 1.13
C ILE A 69 -0.86 7.67 1.04
N LEU A 70 -1.59 6.65 0.59
CA LEU A 70 -3.05 6.64 0.51
C LEU A 70 -3.61 5.52 1.35
N GLU A 71 -4.53 5.83 2.23
CA GLU A 71 -5.26 4.82 2.99
C GLU A 71 -6.75 5.14 3.13
N GLY A 72 -7.54 4.08 3.32
CA GLY A 72 -8.95 4.21 3.65
C GLY A 72 -9.16 4.50 5.13
N ARG A 73 -10.32 5.09 5.49
CA ARG A 73 -10.67 5.43 6.86
C ARG A 73 -10.41 4.29 7.87
N ARG A 74 -10.79 3.05 7.54
CA ARG A 74 -10.64 1.91 8.48
C ARG A 74 -9.17 1.59 8.77
N SER A 75 -8.30 1.70 7.78
CA SER A 75 -6.85 1.52 7.98
C SER A 75 -6.29 2.64 8.87
N TYR A 76 -6.69 3.88 8.62
CA TYR A 76 -6.31 5.04 9.42
C TYR A 76 -6.78 4.95 10.88
N GLU A 77 -8.02 4.47 11.11
CA GLU A 77 -8.59 4.29 12.44
C GLU A 77 -7.79 3.31 13.32
N ILE A 78 -7.00 2.40 12.74
CA ILE A 78 -6.08 1.53 13.49
C ILE A 78 -5.05 2.38 14.25
N GLY A 79 -4.40 3.31 13.56
CA GLY A 79 -3.46 4.25 14.16
C GLY A 79 -4.12 5.15 15.20
N LEU A 80 -5.30 5.70 14.89
CA LEU A 80 -6.05 6.54 15.83
C LEU A 80 -6.39 5.82 17.13
N LYS A 81 -6.80 4.56 17.08
CA LYS A 81 -7.07 3.73 18.27
C LYS A 81 -5.82 3.51 19.12
N ALA A 82 -4.64 3.47 18.49
CA ALA A 82 -3.35 3.40 19.15
C ALA A 82 -2.82 4.78 19.62
N GLY A 83 -3.59 5.86 19.45
CA GLY A 83 -3.19 7.22 19.79
C GLY A 83 -2.24 7.88 18.79
N ILE A 84 -2.12 7.32 17.57
CA ILE A 84 -1.22 7.80 16.51
C ILE A 84 -2.08 8.44 15.42
N ALA A 85 -2.03 9.76 15.32
CA ALA A 85 -2.78 10.51 14.30
C ALA A 85 -2.09 10.54 12.94
N ASP A 86 -0.74 10.52 12.92
CA ASP A 86 0.05 10.34 11.70
C ASP A 86 1.14 9.29 11.95
N ALA A 87 0.97 8.11 11.34
CA ALA A 87 1.94 7.04 11.44
C ALA A 87 3.15 7.25 10.49
N TYR A 88 3.02 8.11 9.47
CA TYR A 88 4.01 8.30 8.41
C TYR A 88 4.33 9.78 8.17
N PRO A 89 4.82 10.53 9.20
CA PRO A 89 5.01 11.98 9.12
C PRO A 89 6.09 12.42 8.10
N HIS A 90 6.82 11.49 7.53
CA HIS A 90 7.81 11.69 6.48
C HIS A 90 7.25 11.54 5.06
N LEU A 91 5.96 11.21 4.93
CA LEU A 91 5.24 11.09 3.65
C LEU A 91 4.07 12.08 3.60
N ARG A 92 3.67 12.51 2.42
CA ARG A 92 2.38 13.18 2.24
C ARG A 92 1.27 12.16 2.49
N HIS A 93 0.45 12.40 3.50
CA HIS A 93 -0.52 11.42 4.00
C HIS A 93 -1.95 11.82 3.64
N LEU A 94 -2.64 11.01 2.83
CA LEU A 94 -4.02 11.20 2.44
C LEU A 94 -4.91 10.04 2.92
N VAL A 95 -6.02 10.38 3.56
CA VAL A 95 -7.02 9.42 4.06
C VAL A 95 -8.34 9.63 3.33
N PHE A 96 -8.81 8.60 2.64
CA PHE A 96 -10.08 8.64 1.91
C PHE A 96 -11.24 8.31 2.85
N SER A 97 -12.09 9.31 3.09
CA SER A 97 -13.27 9.18 3.93
C SER A 97 -14.36 10.15 3.53
N ARG A 98 -15.59 9.68 3.47
CA ARG A 98 -16.81 10.51 3.29
C ARG A 98 -17.46 10.91 4.62
N THR A 99 -16.99 10.36 5.74
CA THR A 99 -17.61 10.51 7.06
C THR A 99 -16.69 11.08 8.12
N LEU A 100 -15.36 10.99 7.94
CA LEU A 100 -14.38 11.67 8.78
C LEU A 100 -14.17 13.08 8.20
N ALA A 101 -14.51 14.11 8.99
CA ALA A 101 -14.44 15.48 8.52
C ALA A 101 -12.99 16.03 8.53
N GLU A 102 -12.23 15.67 9.57
CA GLU A 102 -10.85 16.13 9.77
C GLU A 102 -10.02 15.10 10.52
N SER A 103 -8.71 15.18 10.39
CA SER A 103 -7.74 14.43 11.18
C SER A 103 -7.37 15.20 12.45
N PRO A 104 -7.04 14.53 13.57
CA PRO A 104 -6.41 15.19 14.72
C PRO A 104 -5.04 15.80 14.40
N ASP A 105 -4.35 15.30 13.38
CA ASP A 105 -3.10 15.87 12.87
C ASP A 105 -3.39 16.64 11.57
N PRO A 106 -3.07 17.95 11.52
CA PRO A 106 -3.32 18.78 10.34
C PRO A 106 -2.44 18.43 9.12
N ALA A 107 -1.39 17.65 9.30
CA ALA A 107 -0.56 17.14 8.19
C ALA A 107 -1.25 16.04 7.39
N VAL A 108 -2.26 15.37 7.97
CA VAL A 108 -3.03 14.32 7.31
C VAL A 108 -4.22 14.92 6.55
N GLU A 109 -4.20 14.81 5.23
CA GLU A 109 -5.27 15.32 4.34
C GLU A 109 -6.45 14.35 4.31
N ILE A 110 -7.66 14.77 4.72
CA ILE A 110 -8.88 13.99 4.54
C ILE A 110 -9.48 14.29 3.16
N VAL A 111 -9.65 13.25 2.35
CA VAL A 111 -10.18 13.33 0.99
C VAL A 111 -11.57 12.74 0.94
N ALA A 112 -12.58 13.57 0.70
CA ALA A 112 -13.97 13.15 0.59
C ALA A 112 -14.47 13.00 -0.87
N THR A 113 -13.64 13.38 -1.84
CA THR A 113 -13.94 13.30 -3.27
C THR A 113 -13.75 11.89 -3.83
N ASP A 114 -14.04 11.73 -5.12
CA ASP A 114 -13.81 10.46 -5.84
C ASP A 114 -12.33 10.04 -5.78
N PRO A 115 -12.02 8.84 -5.28
CA PRO A 115 -10.64 8.38 -5.12
C PRO A 115 -9.87 8.29 -6.45
N ALA A 116 -10.53 7.85 -7.53
CA ALA A 116 -9.88 7.69 -8.82
C ALA A 116 -9.51 9.05 -9.43
N GLU A 117 -10.39 10.05 -9.28
CA GLU A 117 -10.10 11.41 -9.72
C GLU A 117 -8.91 12.01 -8.97
N LYS A 118 -8.90 11.88 -7.64
CA LYS A 118 -7.78 12.34 -6.81
C LYS A 118 -6.46 11.66 -7.17
N VAL A 119 -6.48 10.35 -7.41
CA VAL A 119 -5.29 9.61 -7.84
C VAL A 119 -4.78 10.09 -9.19
N ARG A 120 -5.66 10.33 -10.16
CA ARG A 120 -5.27 10.89 -11.48
C ARG A 120 -4.65 12.29 -11.34
N GLU A 121 -5.15 13.10 -10.42
CA GLU A 121 -4.54 14.40 -10.08
C GLU A 121 -3.11 14.22 -9.54
N LEU A 122 -2.93 13.33 -8.54
CA LEU A 122 -1.64 13.05 -7.93
C LEU A 122 -0.63 12.49 -8.93
N LYS A 123 -1.05 11.59 -9.82
CA LYS A 123 -0.19 11.02 -10.86
C LYS A 123 0.39 12.07 -11.83
N ARG A 124 -0.28 13.21 -12.04
CA ARG A 124 0.20 14.31 -12.89
C ARG A 124 1.19 15.25 -12.20
N GLN A 125 1.34 15.15 -10.88
CA GLN A 125 2.29 15.94 -10.11
C GLN A 125 3.69 15.31 -10.20
N ASP A 126 4.73 16.11 -9.97
CA ASP A 126 6.10 15.60 -9.80
C ASP A 126 6.23 14.90 -8.46
N GLY A 127 7.11 13.93 -8.37
CA GLY A 127 7.40 13.18 -7.15
C GLY A 127 7.71 11.72 -7.42
N LYS A 128 7.90 10.95 -6.32
CA LYS A 128 8.05 9.50 -6.32
C LYS A 128 6.70 8.81 -6.52
N ASP A 129 6.67 7.49 -6.57
CA ASP A 129 5.43 6.74 -6.70
C ASP A 129 4.52 6.93 -5.48
N ILE A 130 3.25 6.61 -5.66
CA ILE A 130 2.19 6.78 -4.67
C ILE A 130 1.91 5.41 -4.06
N TRP A 131 2.07 5.28 -2.74
CA TRP A 131 1.79 4.06 -2.01
C TRP A 131 0.31 3.96 -1.63
N LEU A 132 -0.39 2.97 -2.16
CA LEU A 132 -1.70 2.56 -1.67
C LEU A 132 -1.50 1.51 -0.56
N VAL A 133 -1.81 1.87 0.69
CA VAL A 133 -1.80 0.95 1.84
C VAL A 133 -3.03 0.03 1.83
N GLY A 134 -4.17 0.56 1.40
CA GLY A 134 -5.44 -0.16 1.40
C GLY A 134 -6.47 0.54 2.32
N GLY A 135 -7.50 -0.10 2.93
CA GLY A 135 -7.84 -1.53 2.82
C GLY A 135 -8.50 -1.94 1.50
N GLY A 136 -9.01 -3.15 1.50
CA GLY A 136 -9.57 -3.77 0.32
C GLY A 136 -10.66 -2.97 -0.38
N GLU A 137 -11.48 -2.20 0.33
CA GLU A 137 -12.52 -1.34 -0.28
C GLU A 137 -11.91 -0.20 -1.11
N LEU A 138 -10.88 0.48 -0.59
CA LEU A 138 -10.19 1.53 -1.34
C LEU A 138 -9.42 0.94 -2.52
N ALA A 139 -8.75 -0.20 -2.32
CA ALA A 139 -8.07 -0.91 -3.39
C ALA A 139 -9.04 -1.36 -4.49
N GLY A 140 -10.23 -1.85 -4.12
CA GLY A 140 -11.29 -2.18 -5.07
C GLY A 140 -11.81 -0.95 -5.84
N ALA A 141 -12.01 0.18 -5.16
CA ALA A 141 -12.43 1.43 -5.81
C ALA A 141 -11.34 1.97 -6.77
N LEU A 142 -10.07 1.73 -6.47
CA LEU A 142 -8.92 2.17 -7.27
C LEU A 142 -8.39 1.09 -8.22
N TYR A 143 -9.08 -0.06 -8.37
CA TYR A 143 -8.61 -1.17 -9.19
C TYR A 143 -8.17 -0.78 -10.60
N GLY A 144 -8.91 0.14 -11.22
CA GLY A 144 -8.61 0.70 -12.53
C GLY A 144 -7.34 1.56 -12.59
N GLU A 145 -6.95 2.16 -11.48
CA GLU A 145 -5.87 3.12 -11.38
C GLU A 145 -4.53 2.52 -10.93
N ILE A 146 -4.53 1.28 -10.41
CA ILE A 146 -3.31 0.63 -9.92
C ILE A 146 -2.41 0.27 -11.11
N ASP A 147 -1.17 0.75 -11.07
CA ASP A 147 -0.15 0.52 -12.10
C ASP A 147 0.80 -0.62 -11.73
N ARG A 148 1.00 -0.83 -10.42
CA ARG A 148 1.92 -1.85 -9.89
C ARG A 148 1.34 -2.48 -8.63
N LEU A 149 1.54 -3.79 -8.48
CA LEU A 149 1.32 -4.53 -7.24
C LEU A 149 2.68 -4.91 -6.66
N ILE A 150 2.88 -4.66 -5.37
CA ILE A 150 3.97 -5.25 -4.60
C ILE A 150 3.33 -6.02 -3.46
N LEU A 151 3.23 -7.33 -3.64
CA LEU A 151 2.60 -8.22 -2.69
C LEU A 151 3.64 -8.81 -1.74
N LYS A 152 3.49 -8.52 -0.46
CA LYS A 152 4.32 -9.10 0.61
C LYS A 152 3.57 -10.33 1.13
N VAL A 153 3.80 -11.47 0.48
CA VAL A 153 3.08 -12.72 0.76
C VAL A 153 3.67 -13.39 2.00
N GLY A 154 2.90 -13.45 3.08
CA GLY A 154 3.26 -14.21 4.27
C GLY A 154 2.92 -15.69 4.08
N PRO A 155 3.74 -16.64 4.62
CA PRO A 155 3.54 -18.08 4.48
C PRO A 155 2.47 -18.61 5.43
N LEU A 156 1.27 -18.02 5.40
CA LEU A 156 0.13 -18.39 6.24
C LEU A 156 -1.18 -18.30 5.47
N THR A 157 -2.19 -19.00 5.96
CA THR A 157 -3.58 -18.90 5.51
C THR A 157 -4.48 -18.63 6.71
N ILE A 158 -5.57 -17.92 6.52
CA ILE A 158 -6.54 -17.59 7.58
C ILE A 158 -7.97 -18.03 7.28
N GLY A 159 -8.24 -18.52 6.06
CA GLY A 159 -9.53 -19.07 5.64
C GLY A 159 -10.63 -18.03 5.42
N THR A 160 -10.63 -16.92 6.13
CA THR A 160 -11.59 -15.81 5.97
C THR A 160 -10.98 -14.51 6.48
N GLY A 161 -11.38 -13.37 5.90
CA GLY A 161 -10.84 -12.07 6.27
C GLY A 161 -11.23 -10.98 5.28
N ILE A 162 -10.53 -9.86 5.36
CA ILE A 162 -10.64 -8.77 4.39
C ILE A 162 -9.81 -9.13 3.16
N PRO A 163 -10.42 -9.27 1.99
CA PRO A 163 -9.69 -9.68 0.78
C PRO A 163 -8.79 -8.55 0.26
N LEU A 164 -7.79 -8.92 -0.54
CA LEU A 164 -6.88 -8.00 -1.22
C LEU A 164 -7.65 -6.91 -1.99
N PHE A 165 -8.70 -7.29 -2.68
CA PHE A 165 -9.66 -6.38 -3.32
C PHE A 165 -11.08 -6.73 -2.86
N SER A 166 -11.84 -5.72 -2.38
CA SER A 166 -13.25 -5.96 -2.08
C SER A 166 -14.12 -5.83 -3.32
N ARG A 167 -15.38 -6.28 -3.17
CA ARG A 167 -16.40 -6.43 -4.22
C ARG A 167 -16.87 -5.14 -4.90
N THR A 168 -16.29 -3.99 -4.62
CA THR A 168 -16.64 -2.73 -5.27
C THR A 168 -16.21 -2.68 -6.74
N ALA A 169 -15.25 -3.51 -7.14
CA ALA A 169 -14.87 -3.65 -8.54
C ALA A 169 -15.86 -4.54 -9.31
N ALA A 170 -16.22 -4.14 -10.52
CA ALA A 170 -16.89 -5.01 -11.49
C ALA A 170 -15.98 -6.17 -11.87
N PHE A 171 -16.54 -7.25 -12.47
CA PHE A 171 -15.72 -8.29 -13.07
C PHE A 171 -14.90 -7.70 -14.23
N ASP A 172 -13.60 -7.53 -13.99
CA ASP A 172 -12.65 -6.92 -14.92
C ASP A 172 -11.30 -7.65 -14.81
N PRO A 173 -11.15 -8.78 -15.55
CA PRO A 173 -9.92 -9.56 -15.50
C PRO A 173 -8.76 -8.78 -16.10
N ARG A 174 -7.64 -8.68 -15.35
CA ARG A 174 -6.43 -8.00 -15.77
C ARG A 174 -5.23 -8.90 -15.63
N ASN A 175 -4.42 -8.94 -16.67
CA ASN A 175 -3.13 -9.60 -16.63
C ASN A 175 -2.09 -8.69 -15.98
N TRP A 176 -1.15 -9.30 -15.29
CA TRP A 176 -0.02 -8.65 -14.66
C TRP A 176 1.26 -9.37 -15.07
N GLU A 177 2.34 -8.63 -15.23
CA GLU A 177 3.66 -9.16 -15.54
C GLU A 177 4.51 -9.17 -14.26
N LEU A 178 5.03 -10.34 -13.86
CA LEU A 178 5.97 -10.45 -12.75
C LEU A 178 7.31 -9.84 -13.20
N THR A 179 7.69 -8.72 -12.61
CA THR A 179 8.89 -7.96 -12.98
C THR A 179 10.01 -8.08 -11.96
N ASP A 180 9.69 -8.42 -10.70
CA ASP A 180 10.69 -8.68 -9.67
C ASP A 180 10.15 -9.60 -8.58
N HIS A 181 11.03 -10.33 -7.89
CA HIS A 181 10.66 -11.15 -6.75
C HIS A 181 11.84 -11.35 -5.78
N THR A 182 11.53 -11.42 -4.51
CA THR A 182 12.48 -11.80 -3.44
C THR A 182 11.79 -12.78 -2.50
N VAL A 183 12.42 -13.91 -2.23
CA VAL A 183 11.96 -14.88 -1.25
C VAL A 183 12.91 -14.87 -0.07
N LEU A 184 12.38 -14.64 1.13
CA LEU A 184 13.15 -14.57 2.36
C LEU A 184 13.31 -15.95 3.01
N GLY A 185 14.30 -16.08 3.87
CA GLY A 185 14.54 -17.32 4.63
C GLY A 185 13.38 -17.75 5.52
N SER A 186 12.59 -16.79 6.00
CA SER A 186 11.33 -17.01 6.74
C SER A 186 10.19 -17.58 5.90
N GLY A 187 10.34 -17.65 4.57
CA GLY A 187 9.30 -18.07 3.64
C GLY A 187 8.39 -16.93 3.17
N ALA A 188 8.56 -15.71 3.68
CA ALA A 188 7.87 -14.55 3.13
C ALA A 188 8.39 -14.22 1.73
N ALA A 189 7.51 -13.81 0.82
CA ALA A 189 7.87 -13.46 -0.55
C ALA A 189 7.38 -12.05 -0.90
N PHE A 190 8.26 -11.26 -1.49
CA PHE A 190 7.93 -9.96 -2.11
C PHE A 190 7.80 -10.19 -3.61
N LEU A 191 6.63 -9.96 -4.16
CA LEU A 191 6.33 -10.17 -5.58
C LEU A 191 5.91 -8.84 -6.20
N THR A 192 6.66 -8.38 -7.18
CA THR A 192 6.35 -7.14 -7.91
C THR A 192 5.75 -7.48 -9.27
N TYR A 193 4.56 -6.97 -9.50
CA TYR A 193 3.85 -7.10 -10.77
C TYR A 193 3.57 -5.72 -11.35
N ASP A 194 3.92 -5.52 -12.60
CA ASP A 194 3.55 -4.32 -13.36
C ASP A 194 2.34 -4.59 -14.28
N ARG A 195 1.56 -3.54 -14.52
CA ARG A 195 0.55 -3.57 -15.58
C ARG A 195 1.29 -3.61 -16.93
N PRO A 196 0.97 -4.55 -17.81
CA PRO A 196 1.51 -4.53 -19.18
C PRO A 196 1.22 -3.19 -19.86
N ALA A 197 2.17 -2.71 -20.67
CA ALA A 197 1.93 -1.53 -21.50
C ALA A 197 0.76 -1.80 -22.45
N GLU A 198 -0.16 -0.84 -22.59
CA GLU A 198 -1.23 -0.95 -23.59
C GLU A 198 -0.62 -1.12 -24.98
N PRO A 199 -1.15 -2.05 -25.82
CA PRO A 199 -0.66 -2.24 -27.17
C PRO A 199 -0.95 -0.96 -27.99
N GLY A 200 0.01 -0.04 -28.04
CA GLY A 200 -0.10 1.26 -28.73
C GLY A 200 0.85 2.35 -28.23
N GLU A 201 1.45 2.22 -27.06
CA GLU A 201 2.34 3.26 -26.49
C GLU A 201 3.83 3.12 -26.88
N THR A 202 4.22 2.08 -27.59
CA THR A 202 5.61 1.85 -28.02
C THR A 202 5.86 2.25 -29.48
N ALA A 203 5.60 3.48 -29.85
CA ALA A 203 6.05 3.96 -31.18
C ALA A 203 6.19 5.49 -31.23
N SER A 204 7.07 6.06 -30.39
CA SER A 204 7.48 7.46 -30.60
C SER A 204 8.85 7.82 -30.00
N ALA A 205 9.83 6.92 -30.04
CA ALA A 205 11.19 7.26 -29.62
C ALA A 205 12.26 6.48 -30.38
N THR A 206 12.20 6.45 -31.74
CA THR A 206 13.37 6.19 -32.57
C THR A 206 13.12 6.77 -33.96
N GLY A 207 13.57 8.01 -34.16
CA GLY A 207 13.51 8.66 -35.47
C GLY A 207 14.15 10.04 -35.46
N ARG A 208 15.44 10.11 -35.34
CA ARG A 208 16.45 10.86 -36.11
C ARG A 208 17.70 11.13 -35.30
#